data_5b08792abd5dcc5ff1d6d6a12b186c08
#
_entry.id   5b08792abd5dcc5ff1d6d6a12b186c08
#
_cell.length_a   1.000
_cell.length_b   1.000
_cell.length_c   1.000
_cell.angle_alpha   90.00
_cell.angle_beta   90.00
_cell.angle_gamma   90.00
#
_symmetry.space_group_name_H-M   'P 1'
#
loop_
_entity.id
_entity.type
_entity.pdbx_description
1 polymer ?
#
loop_
_entity_poly.entity_id
_entity_poly.type
_entity_poly.pdbx_seq_one_letter_code
_entity_poly.pdbx_strand_id
1 'polypeptide(L)'
;MEKTTEFNKEIEQAIITNWEKDALTDYKGITLQYHDVARKIEKLHILFEYSGVKRGDRIALCGRNSACWAVAFLATISYGAVVVPIQHEFKPEQIHNIVNHCEAKLLFIGDVVATTINEDEMPALEGIVYIPDYSVIVSRTEKLTYAREHLNEIYGNKYPKYFRQEHIHYYRPSDPEELAAINYTSGTTGFSKGVMLSYRVFWSNYDYLKNIVGSHIKTNSNVMCILPLAHMYGLMCEFILEFLQGNHLYFLTRLPSPTLIQEAFRDVKPAIIVSVPLVLEKIIRKDIFPVVQTNKMRLLMNMPVVSKKIKEHICQKVNEVLGGNAYEVIVGGAGLNAEIEAFLVSVGFPITIGYGTTETGPMISFSDQKDFIPGSCGTCAAHMEIKILSEDPEHIPGEIITRGLNVMSGYYKNEEATHAVLDDDGWFHTGDLATMSEDGHLFIRGRIKNMLLGSNGQNVYPEEIENKLNSMAMVNESIIIQHGDKLVGLVYPDLEEAHNMGFSEKDIVDIMEQNRISLNAKLPSFCKLSEIKLSESEFEKTPKKSIKRYLYQNTI
;
A
#
# COMPACT_ATOMS: atom_id res chain seq x y z
N MET A 1 16.05 21.31 8.40
CA MET A 1 16.02 21.60 6.97
C MET A 1 17.19 21.00 6.19
N GLU A 2 18.45 21.02 6.67
CA GLU A 2 19.60 20.45 5.93
C GLU A 2 19.50 18.96 5.56
N LYS A 3 18.79 18.15 6.33
CA LYS A 3 18.69 16.70 6.11
C LYS A 3 17.63 16.29 5.05
N THR A 4 16.64 17.11 4.79
CA THR A 4 15.51 16.76 3.89
C THR A 4 15.89 16.58 2.41
N THR A 5 17.08 17.00 2.01
CA THR A 5 17.66 16.78 0.67
C THR A 5 18.50 15.51 0.58
N GLU A 6 18.68 14.75 1.67
CA GLU A 6 19.63 13.64 1.74
C GLU A 6 19.07 12.26 1.32
N PHE A 7 17.83 12.18 0.81
CA PHE A 7 17.24 10.89 0.48
C PHE A 7 18.09 10.04 -0.48
N ASN A 8 18.63 10.63 -1.54
CA ASN A 8 19.51 9.91 -2.47
C ASN A 8 20.86 9.52 -1.85
N LYS A 9 21.29 10.23 -0.81
CA LYS A 9 22.48 9.85 -0.02
C LYS A 9 22.21 8.60 0.82
N GLU A 10 21.02 8.45 1.36
CA GLU A 10 20.62 7.21 2.05
C GLU A 10 20.67 6.01 1.10
N ILE A 11 20.19 6.15 -0.15
CA ILE A 11 20.31 5.11 -1.20
C ILE A 11 21.79 4.77 -1.46
N GLU A 12 22.64 5.78 -1.66
CA GLU A 12 24.07 5.62 -1.89
C GLU A 12 24.75 4.88 -0.72
N GLN A 13 24.48 5.32 0.52
CA GLN A 13 25.05 4.72 1.72
C GLN A 13 24.60 3.27 1.94
N ALA A 14 23.31 2.97 1.70
CA ALA A 14 22.78 1.62 1.80
C ALA A 14 23.52 0.67 0.84
N ILE A 15 23.73 1.09 -0.40
CA ILE A 15 24.45 0.30 -1.41
C ILE A 15 25.93 0.12 -1.01
N ILE A 16 26.61 1.19 -0.63
CA ILE A 16 28.03 1.15 -0.26
C ILE A 16 28.25 0.26 0.97
N THR A 17 27.41 0.41 1.99
CA THR A 17 27.56 -0.32 3.27
C THR A 17 27.28 -1.82 3.10
N ASN A 18 26.36 -2.20 2.20
CA ASN A 18 25.92 -3.58 2.04
C ASN A 18 26.43 -4.25 0.75
N TRP A 19 27.50 -3.74 0.15
CA TRP A 19 28.02 -4.03 -1.18
C TRP A 19 27.98 -5.49 -1.63
N GLU A 20 28.41 -6.42 -0.76
CA GLU A 20 28.50 -7.86 -1.06
C GLU A 20 27.27 -8.66 -0.57
N LYS A 21 26.27 -7.99 0.00
CA LYS A 21 25.06 -8.66 0.49
C LYS A 21 24.03 -8.83 -0.62
N ASP A 22 23.20 -9.85 -0.48
CA ASP A 22 22.01 -10.01 -1.31
C ASP A 22 21.03 -8.87 -1.03
N ALA A 23 20.50 -8.29 -2.09
CA ALA A 23 19.63 -7.10 -2.02
C ALA A 23 18.21 -7.39 -2.51
N LEU A 24 18.09 -7.83 -3.77
CA LEU A 24 16.82 -7.96 -4.47
C LEU A 24 16.73 -9.32 -5.14
N THR A 25 15.68 -10.08 -4.85
CA THR A 25 15.44 -11.40 -5.44
C THR A 25 14.05 -11.48 -6.03
N ASP A 26 13.92 -11.89 -7.26
CA ASP A 26 12.64 -12.36 -7.80
C ASP A 26 12.34 -13.74 -7.21
N TYR A 27 11.25 -13.88 -6.48
CA TYR A 27 10.92 -15.13 -5.80
C TYR A 27 10.92 -16.32 -6.75
N LYS A 28 11.79 -17.33 -6.46
CA LYS A 28 12.16 -18.45 -7.34
C LYS A 28 12.86 -18.04 -8.65
N GLY A 29 13.49 -16.87 -8.67
CA GLY A 29 14.23 -16.33 -9.81
C GLY A 29 15.65 -15.90 -9.44
N ILE A 30 16.10 -14.82 -10.07
CA ILE A 30 17.46 -14.29 -9.90
C ILE A 30 17.59 -13.46 -8.60
N THR A 31 18.78 -13.47 -8.04
CA THR A 31 19.19 -12.59 -6.93
C THR A 31 20.20 -11.57 -7.43
N LEU A 32 20.02 -10.31 -7.05
CA LEU A 32 20.96 -9.22 -7.24
C LEU A 32 21.55 -8.84 -5.89
N GLN A 33 22.87 -8.77 -5.81
CA GLN A 33 23.56 -8.17 -4.69
C GLN A 33 23.53 -6.62 -4.79
N TYR A 34 23.80 -5.91 -3.68
CA TYR A 34 23.81 -4.45 -3.71
C TYR A 34 24.76 -3.89 -4.77
N HIS A 35 25.90 -4.51 -5.01
CA HIS A 35 26.81 -4.11 -6.08
C HIS A 35 26.25 -4.35 -7.49
N ASP A 36 25.41 -5.36 -7.68
CA ASP A 36 24.73 -5.59 -8.97
C ASP A 36 23.66 -4.53 -9.21
N VAL A 37 22.92 -4.15 -8.15
CA VAL A 37 21.98 -3.02 -8.18
C VAL A 37 22.71 -1.75 -8.59
N ALA A 38 23.85 -1.44 -7.97
CA ALA A 38 24.65 -0.27 -8.31
C ALA A 38 25.11 -0.24 -9.77
N ARG A 39 25.61 -1.38 -10.28
CA ARG A 39 26.03 -1.51 -11.70
C ARG A 39 24.86 -1.30 -12.66
N LYS A 40 23.68 -1.83 -12.34
CA LYS A 40 22.49 -1.66 -13.16
C LYS A 40 21.98 -0.21 -13.12
N ILE A 41 21.97 0.43 -11.96
CA ILE A 41 21.66 1.85 -11.80
C ILE A 41 22.59 2.69 -12.68
N GLU A 42 23.89 2.45 -12.61
CA GLU A 42 24.87 3.20 -13.40
C GLU A 42 24.67 3.04 -14.92
N LYS A 43 24.36 1.81 -15.38
CA LYS A 43 24.02 1.60 -16.79
C LYS A 43 22.77 2.36 -17.21
N LEU A 44 21.75 2.43 -16.36
CA LEU A 44 20.55 3.21 -16.63
C LEU A 44 20.84 4.71 -16.58
N HIS A 45 21.70 5.20 -15.69
CA HIS A 45 22.15 6.60 -15.69
C HIS A 45 22.85 6.96 -17.00
N ILE A 46 23.72 6.10 -17.52
CA ILE A 46 24.35 6.28 -18.83
C ILE A 46 23.29 6.30 -19.95
N LEU A 47 22.32 5.39 -19.92
CA LEU A 47 21.22 5.38 -20.87
C LEU A 47 20.45 6.72 -20.85
N PHE A 48 20.12 7.23 -19.66
CA PHE A 48 19.41 8.49 -19.47
C PHE A 48 20.23 9.69 -19.99
N GLU A 49 21.51 9.77 -19.60
CA GLU A 49 22.41 10.84 -20.00
C GLU A 49 22.55 10.91 -21.52
N TYR A 50 22.88 9.80 -22.18
CA TYR A 50 23.11 9.77 -23.61
C TYR A 50 21.83 9.81 -24.45
N SER A 51 20.67 9.44 -23.88
CA SER A 51 19.37 9.67 -24.51
C SER A 51 18.89 11.11 -24.39
N GLY A 52 19.56 11.93 -23.58
CA GLY A 52 19.24 13.35 -23.37
C GLY A 52 18.13 13.59 -22.34
N VAL A 53 17.85 12.63 -21.47
CA VAL A 53 17.00 12.82 -20.27
C VAL A 53 17.70 13.82 -19.35
N LYS A 54 16.94 14.80 -18.90
CA LYS A 54 17.40 15.83 -17.95
C LYS A 54 16.81 15.58 -16.57
N ARG A 55 17.41 16.23 -15.58
CA ARG A 55 16.83 16.30 -14.22
C ARG A 55 15.44 16.93 -14.29
N GLY A 56 14.50 16.39 -13.53
CA GLY A 56 13.11 16.81 -13.56
C GLY A 56 12.28 16.26 -14.72
N ASP A 57 12.89 15.62 -15.72
CA ASP A 57 12.13 14.90 -16.76
C ASP A 57 11.42 13.69 -16.13
N ARG A 58 10.22 13.37 -16.61
CA ARG A 58 9.42 12.27 -16.10
C ARG A 58 9.76 10.98 -16.82
N ILE A 59 9.96 9.92 -16.02
CA ILE A 59 10.13 8.54 -16.49
C ILE A 59 9.02 7.70 -15.90
N ALA A 60 8.14 7.17 -16.75
CA ALA A 60 7.05 6.30 -16.35
C ALA A 60 7.55 4.86 -16.14
N LEU A 61 7.00 4.17 -15.15
CA LEU A 61 7.39 2.83 -14.76
C LEU A 61 6.16 1.96 -14.50
N CYS A 62 5.82 1.05 -15.43
CA CYS A 62 4.61 0.24 -15.41
C CYS A 62 4.93 -1.25 -15.55
N GLY A 63 4.81 -2.02 -14.49
CA GLY A 63 5.09 -3.45 -14.47
C GLY A 63 4.78 -4.09 -13.12
N ARG A 64 4.85 -5.41 -13.08
CA ARG A 64 4.78 -6.16 -11.82
C ARG A 64 6.01 -5.90 -10.97
N ASN A 65 5.86 -6.12 -9.66
CA ASN A 65 7.00 -6.11 -8.75
C ASN A 65 8.09 -7.06 -9.25
N SER A 66 9.32 -6.57 -9.32
CA SER A 66 10.50 -7.36 -9.64
C SER A 66 11.78 -6.62 -9.23
N ALA A 67 12.88 -7.34 -9.12
CA ALA A 67 14.19 -6.76 -8.87
C ALA A 67 14.54 -5.69 -9.95
N CYS A 68 14.20 -5.96 -11.20
CA CYS A 68 14.43 -5.01 -12.29
C CYS A 68 13.52 -3.78 -12.19
N TRP A 69 12.28 -3.91 -11.76
CA TRP A 69 11.40 -2.77 -11.48
C TRP A 69 12.00 -1.87 -10.39
N ALA A 70 12.43 -2.49 -9.29
CA ALA A 70 13.05 -1.79 -8.16
C ALA A 70 14.32 -1.03 -8.58
N VAL A 71 15.19 -1.65 -9.39
CA VAL A 71 16.38 -0.99 -9.93
C VAL A 71 16.01 0.19 -10.84
N ALA A 72 15.00 0.05 -11.70
CA ALA A 72 14.56 1.14 -12.57
C ALA A 72 14.02 2.33 -11.77
N PHE A 73 13.27 2.07 -10.68
CA PHE A 73 12.83 3.08 -9.72
C PHE A 73 14.03 3.81 -9.09
N LEU A 74 14.98 3.05 -8.49
CA LEU A 74 16.18 3.61 -7.85
C LEU A 74 17.03 4.40 -8.84
N ALA A 75 17.20 3.90 -10.06
CA ALA A 75 17.95 4.61 -11.09
C ALA A 75 17.30 5.94 -11.46
N THR A 76 15.98 5.96 -11.61
CA THR A 76 15.25 7.18 -11.97
C THR A 76 15.39 8.26 -10.90
N ILE A 77 15.10 7.92 -9.64
CA ILE A 77 15.11 8.88 -8.53
C ILE A 77 16.53 9.34 -8.21
N SER A 78 17.51 8.43 -8.27
CA SER A 78 18.92 8.75 -7.99
C SER A 78 19.62 9.51 -9.14
N TYR A 79 19.06 9.51 -10.33
CA TYR A 79 19.50 10.36 -11.46
C TYR A 79 19.01 11.80 -11.30
N GLY A 80 17.94 12.03 -10.55
CA GLY A 80 17.25 13.31 -10.44
C GLY A 80 16.13 13.50 -11.47
N ALA A 81 15.70 12.42 -12.12
CA ALA A 81 14.47 12.38 -12.90
C ALA A 81 13.27 12.08 -12.00
N VAL A 82 12.08 12.50 -12.42
CA VAL A 82 10.83 12.28 -11.70
C VAL A 82 10.27 10.92 -12.08
N VAL A 83 10.19 10.01 -11.11
CA VAL A 83 9.61 8.69 -11.36
C VAL A 83 8.08 8.76 -11.32
N VAL A 84 7.44 8.09 -12.29
CA VAL A 84 5.97 8.00 -12.37
C VAL A 84 5.57 6.52 -12.30
N PRO A 85 5.41 5.96 -11.09
CA PRO A 85 4.97 4.58 -10.92
C PRO A 85 3.52 4.44 -11.36
N ILE A 86 3.25 3.50 -12.27
CA ILE A 86 1.92 3.22 -12.81
C ILE A 86 1.55 1.79 -12.45
N GLN A 87 0.36 1.59 -11.90
CA GLN A 87 -0.14 0.27 -11.58
C GLN A 87 -0.40 -0.54 -12.86
N HIS A 88 0.19 -1.71 -12.96
CA HIS A 88 0.07 -2.57 -14.14
C HIS A 88 -1.34 -3.15 -14.35
N GLU A 89 -2.21 -3.03 -13.35
CA GLU A 89 -3.62 -3.43 -13.40
C GLU A 89 -4.53 -2.36 -14.06
N PHE A 90 -3.99 -1.16 -14.34
CA PHE A 90 -4.73 -0.15 -15.08
C PHE A 90 -5.00 -0.61 -16.52
N LYS A 91 -6.14 -0.18 -17.06
CA LYS A 91 -6.47 -0.42 -18.47
C LYS A 91 -5.48 0.32 -19.37
N PRO A 92 -5.21 -0.18 -20.58
CA PRO A 92 -4.28 0.47 -21.52
C PRO A 92 -4.55 1.96 -21.70
N GLU A 93 -5.81 2.36 -21.86
CA GLU A 93 -6.20 3.76 -22.05
C GLU A 93 -5.84 4.64 -20.84
N GLN A 94 -5.90 4.08 -19.63
CA GLN A 94 -5.51 4.80 -18.42
C GLN A 94 -3.99 4.97 -18.36
N ILE A 95 -3.23 3.96 -18.79
CA ILE A 95 -1.76 4.04 -18.88
C ILE A 95 -1.35 5.09 -19.90
N HIS A 96 -1.93 5.07 -21.12
CA HIS A 96 -1.69 6.08 -22.16
C HIS A 96 -1.99 7.50 -21.65
N ASN A 97 -3.13 7.68 -21.00
CA ASN A 97 -3.52 8.97 -20.44
C ASN A 97 -2.55 9.47 -19.36
N ILE A 98 -2.05 8.60 -18.47
CA ILE A 98 -1.08 8.96 -17.45
C ILE A 98 0.26 9.37 -18.10
N VAL A 99 0.77 8.57 -19.02
CA VAL A 99 2.03 8.84 -19.74
C VAL A 99 1.96 10.17 -20.49
N ASN A 100 0.85 10.43 -21.17
CA ASN A 100 0.64 11.71 -21.88
C ASN A 100 0.46 12.89 -20.90
N HIS A 101 -0.34 12.72 -19.85
CA HIS A 101 -0.59 13.78 -18.87
C HIS A 101 0.68 14.20 -18.13
N CYS A 102 1.51 13.25 -17.72
CA CYS A 102 2.79 13.55 -17.07
C CYS A 102 3.90 13.91 -18.07
N GLU A 103 3.65 13.82 -19.38
CA GLU A 103 4.65 14.10 -20.43
C GLU A 103 5.92 13.27 -20.22
N ALA A 104 5.76 11.96 -19.97
CA ALA A 104 6.89 11.09 -19.75
C ALA A 104 7.76 10.99 -21.01
N LYS A 105 9.08 11.11 -20.85
CA LYS A 105 10.04 10.91 -21.95
C LYS A 105 10.29 9.46 -22.25
N LEU A 106 10.44 8.65 -21.21
CA LEU A 106 10.63 7.21 -21.31
C LEU A 106 9.54 6.48 -20.53
N LEU A 107 9.15 5.32 -21.04
CA LEU A 107 8.28 4.37 -20.37
C LEU A 107 9.02 3.05 -20.16
N PHE A 108 9.26 2.68 -18.91
CA PHE A 108 9.68 1.33 -18.56
C PHE A 108 8.45 0.44 -18.44
N ILE A 109 8.44 -0.70 -19.14
CA ILE A 109 7.26 -1.55 -19.25
C ILE A 109 7.58 -3.01 -18.95
N GLY A 110 6.73 -3.63 -18.11
CA GLY A 110 6.80 -5.06 -17.79
C GLY A 110 6.11 -5.94 -18.84
N ASP A 111 6.36 -7.25 -18.75
CA ASP A 111 5.90 -8.28 -19.67
C ASP A 111 4.38 -8.26 -19.91
N VAL A 112 3.59 -8.14 -18.85
CA VAL A 112 2.11 -8.18 -18.91
C VAL A 112 1.54 -6.97 -19.66
N VAL A 113 2.17 -5.80 -19.48
CA VAL A 113 1.68 -4.54 -20.05
C VAL A 113 2.20 -4.35 -21.47
N ALA A 114 3.40 -4.85 -21.80
CA ALA A 114 4.04 -4.68 -23.09
C ALA A 114 3.20 -5.18 -24.29
N THR A 115 2.34 -6.17 -24.07
CA THR A 115 1.48 -6.74 -25.12
C THR A 115 0.13 -6.03 -25.28
N THR A 116 -0.19 -5.08 -24.38
CA THR A 116 -1.53 -4.47 -24.32
C THR A 116 -1.55 -2.99 -24.67
N ILE A 117 -0.43 -2.28 -24.54
CA ILE A 117 -0.35 -0.85 -24.85
C ILE A 117 -0.14 -0.61 -26.34
N ASN A 118 -0.63 0.54 -26.80
CA ASN A 118 -0.37 1.07 -28.12
C ASN A 118 0.53 2.31 -28.00
N GLU A 119 1.76 2.24 -28.53
CA GLU A 119 2.73 3.33 -28.47
C GLU A 119 2.34 4.56 -29.28
N ASP A 120 1.50 4.39 -30.32
CA ASP A 120 1.02 5.50 -31.14
C ASP A 120 0.05 6.42 -30.37
N GLU A 121 -0.59 5.91 -29.32
CA GLU A 121 -1.42 6.69 -28.40
C GLU A 121 -0.59 7.56 -27.42
N MET A 122 0.75 7.46 -27.47
CA MET A 122 1.68 8.24 -26.65
C MET A 122 2.69 9.00 -27.53
N PRO A 123 2.24 10.01 -28.29
CA PRO A 123 3.05 10.64 -29.33
C PRO A 123 4.27 11.42 -28.82
N ALA A 124 4.23 11.92 -27.58
CA ALA A 124 5.35 12.66 -26.96
C ALA A 124 6.42 11.75 -26.35
N LEU A 125 6.17 10.45 -26.24
CA LEU A 125 7.08 9.48 -25.66
C LEU A 125 8.29 9.25 -26.59
N GLU A 126 9.51 9.42 -26.08
CA GLU A 126 10.74 9.28 -26.86
C GLU A 126 11.17 7.81 -26.99
N GLY A 127 10.78 6.95 -26.05
CA GLY A 127 11.07 5.54 -26.13
C GLY A 127 10.48 4.66 -25.03
N ILE A 128 10.53 3.35 -25.28
CA ILE A 128 10.06 2.32 -24.36
C ILE A 128 11.19 1.37 -24.03
N VAL A 129 11.40 1.13 -22.75
CA VAL A 129 12.40 0.23 -22.18
C VAL A 129 11.72 -0.97 -21.54
N TYR A 130 12.13 -2.17 -21.90
CA TYR A 130 11.58 -3.41 -21.35
C TYR A 130 12.22 -3.73 -20.00
N ILE A 131 11.42 -3.79 -18.92
CA ILE A 131 11.91 -3.91 -17.54
C ILE A 131 12.78 -5.15 -17.31
N PRO A 132 12.43 -6.37 -17.80
CA PRO A 132 13.16 -7.58 -17.46
C PRO A 132 14.66 -7.56 -17.80
N ASP A 133 15.07 -6.88 -18.86
CA ASP A 133 16.45 -6.85 -19.34
C ASP A 133 16.98 -5.45 -19.69
N TYR A 134 16.14 -4.42 -19.55
CA TYR A 134 16.38 -3.02 -19.93
C TYR A 134 16.67 -2.80 -21.41
N SER A 135 16.23 -3.71 -22.28
CA SER A 135 16.30 -3.49 -23.72
C SER A 135 15.37 -2.35 -24.14
N VAL A 136 15.85 -1.46 -25.00
CA VAL A 136 15.04 -0.40 -25.60
C VAL A 136 14.27 -1.01 -26.77
N ILE A 137 12.97 -1.24 -26.59
CA ILE A 137 12.10 -1.88 -27.60
C ILE A 137 11.49 -0.89 -28.57
N VAL A 138 11.34 0.39 -28.16
CA VAL A 138 10.93 1.50 -29.02
C VAL A 138 11.91 2.64 -28.83
N SER A 139 12.42 3.18 -29.94
CA SER A 139 13.31 4.35 -29.95
C SER A 139 12.88 5.32 -31.04
N ARG A 140 12.50 6.53 -30.64
CA ARG A 140 12.01 7.58 -31.54
C ARG A 140 12.99 8.74 -31.72
N THR A 141 14.14 8.69 -31.03
CA THR A 141 15.17 9.72 -31.13
C THR A 141 16.54 9.12 -31.50
N GLU A 142 17.34 9.84 -32.28
CA GLU A 142 18.71 9.43 -32.61
C GLU A 142 19.57 9.24 -31.35
N LYS A 143 19.36 10.07 -30.32
CA LYS A 143 20.09 10.00 -29.04
C LYS A 143 19.80 8.71 -28.30
N LEU A 144 18.53 8.32 -28.20
CA LEU A 144 18.15 7.07 -27.54
C LEU A 144 18.64 5.86 -28.33
N THR A 145 18.57 5.91 -29.65
CA THR A 145 19.11 4.85 -30.52
C THR A 145 20.62 4.70 -30.29
N TYR A 146 21.36 5.81 -30.29
CA TYR A 146 22.79 5.81 -30.02
C TYR A 146 23.10 5.23 -28.61
N ALA A 147 22.38 5.71 -27.58
CA ALA A 147 22.54 5.23 -26.21
C ALA A 147 22.33 3.71 -26.12
N ARG A 148 21.26 3.19 -26.76
CA ARG A 148 20.97 1.76 -26.84
C ARG A 148 22.12 0.94 -27.46
N GLU A 149 22.60 1.41 -28.59
CA GLU A 149 23.59 0.66 -29.39
C GLU A 149 24.99 0.66 -28.75
N HIS A 150 25.34 1.73 -28.02
CA HIS A 150 26.69 1.92 -27.46
C HIS A 150 26.76 1.79 -25.93
N LEU A 151 25.66 1.41 -25.24
CA LEU A 151 25.58 1.37 -23.77
C LEU A 151 26.75 0.63 -23.12
N ASN A 152 27.06 -0.56 -23.61
CA ASN A 152 28.12 -1.39 -23.04
C ASN A 152 29.52 -0.85 -23.35
N GLU A 153 29.71 -0.25 -24.52
CA GLU A 153 30.94 0.41 -24.90
C GLU A 153 31.20 1.65 -24.02
N ILE A 154 30.19 2.50 -23.86
CA ILE A 154 30.28 3.71 -23.02
C ILE A 154 30.58 3.31 -21.56
N TYR A 155 29.86 2.31 -21.04
CA TYR A 155 30.10 1.80 -19.70
C TYR A 155 31.52 1.24 -19.55
N GLY A 156 32.00 0.44 -20.50
CA GLY A 156 33.36 -0.12 -20.50
C GLY A 156 34.44 0.96 -20.58
N ASN A 157 34.23 2.00 -21.37
CA ASN A 157 35.15 3.16 -21.47
C ASN A 157 35.18 4.00 -20.18
N LYS A 158 34.00 4.19 -19.53
CA LYS A 158 33.89 4.89 -18.24
C LYS A 158 34.54 4.11 -17.10
N TYR A 159 34.46 2.79 -17.11
CA TYR A 159 34.97 1.89 -16.08
C TYR A 159 35.87 0.78 -16.65
N PRO A 160 37.07 1.13 -17.13
CA PRO A 160 37.91 0.20 -17.91
C PRO A 160 38.48 -0.98 -17.09
N LYS A 161 38.49 -0.87 -15.76
CA LYS A 161 38.91 -1.98 -14.89
C LYS A 161 37.71 -2.62 -14.22
N TYR A 162 37.12 -1.94 -13.24
CA TYR A 162 35.97 -2.42 -12.45
C TYR A 162 35.15 -1.24 -11.96
N PHE A 163 33.83 -1.40 -11.95
CA PHE A 163 32.94 -0.49 -11.21
C PHE A 163 33.02 -0.82 -9.71
N ARG A 164 33.21 0.19 -8.86
CA ARG A 164 33.41 0.08 -7.42
C ARG A 164 32.58 1.09 -6.65
N GLN A 165 32.52 0.94 -5.34
CA GLN A 165 31.83 1.82 -4.40
C GLN A 165 32.19 3.31 -4.60
N GLU A 166 33.46 3.62 -4.82
CA GLU A 166 33.97 4.98 -5.02
C GLU A 166 33.45 5.70 -6.28
N HIS A 167 32.81 4.96 -7.19
CA HIS A 167 32.20 5.51 -8.39
C HIS A 167 30.73 5.91 -8.20
N ILE A 168 30.14 5.60 -7.05
CA ILE A 168 28.75 5.88 -6.78
C ILE A 168 28.60 7.33 -6.33
N HIS A 169 27.94 8.14 -7.17
CA HIS A 169 27.63 9.53 -6.87
C HIS A 169 26.25 9.82 -7.43
N TYR A 170 25.26 9.81 -6.54
CA TYR A 170 23.87 10.06 -6.92
C TYR A 170 23.53 11.54 -6.82
N TYR A 171 22.53 11.94 -7.57
CA TYR A 171 22.03 13.30 -7.57
C TYR A 171 21.64 13.75 -6.15
N ARG A 172 22.01 14.99 -5.82
CA ARG A 172 21.57 15.67 -4.60
C ARG A 172 20.69 16.85 -4.98
N PRO A 173 19.38 16.83 -4.60
CA PRO A 173 18.53 17.99 -4.83
C PRO A 173 19.07 19.22 -4.07
N SER A 174 19.02 20.37 -4.70
CA SER A 174 19.40 21.63 -4.10
C SER A 174 18.29 22.22 -3.23
N ASP A 175 17.04 21.86 -3.56
CA ASP A 175 15.85 22.22 -2.82
C ASP A 175 15.11 20.94 -2.40
N PRO A 176 14.70 20.78 -1.12
CA PRO A 176 13.93 19.64 -0.66
C PRO A 176 12.56 19.52 -1.34
N GLU A 177 12.03 20.61 -1.90
CA GLU A 177 10.77 20.64 -2.63
C GLU A 177 10.90 20.18 -4.11
N GLU A 178 12.11 19.90 -4.58
CA GLU A 178 12.28 19.30 -5.91
C GLU A 178 11.46 18.02 -6.04
N LEU A 179 10.73 17.89 -7.14
CA LEU A 179 9.85 16.77 -7.40
C LEU A 179 10.63 15.48 -7.60
N ALA A 180 10.31 14.45 -6.82
CA ALA A 180 10.94 13.13 -6.89
C ALA A 180 10.04 12.11 -7.61
N ALA A 181 8.72 12.18 -7.36
CA ALA A 181 7.75 11.28 -7.96
C ALA A 181 6.41 11.95 -8.23
N ILE A 182 5.65 11.41 -9.20
CA ILE A 182 4.23 11.67 -9.39
C ILE A 182 3.50 10.34 -9.29
N ASN A 183 2.73 10.13 -8.22
CA ASN A 183 1.98 8.90 -8.01
C ASN A 183 0.50 9.11 -8.34
N TYR A 184 -0.01 8.35 -9.32
CA TYR A 184 -1.39 8.51 -9.78
C TYR A 184 -2.35 7.69 -8.93
N THR A 185 -3.37 8.36 -8.39
CA THR A 185 -4.45 7.71 -7.62
C THR A 185 -5.64 7.41 -8.53
N SER A 186 -6.29 6.27 -8.30
CA SER A 186 -7.56 5.96 -8.95
C SER A 186 -8.66 6.89 -8.40
N GLY A 187 -8.96 7.97 -9.11
CA GLY A 187 -10.04 8.88 -8.75
C GLY A 187 -11.41 8.21 -8.84
N THR A 188 -12.31 8.53 -7.90
CA THR A 188 -13.71 8.09 -7.94
C THR A 188 -14.49 8.71 -9.12
N THR A 189 -13.95 9.76 -9.76
CA THR A 189 -14.55 10.50 -10.88
C THR A 189 -14.04 10.07 -12.25
N GLY A 190 -13.28 8.96 -12.37
CA GLY A 190 -12.79 8.42 -13.64
C GLY A 190 -11.44 8.94 -14.13
N PHE A 191 -10.98 10.11 -13.68
CA PHE A 191 -9.64 10.61 -13.99
C PHE A 191 -8.71 10.45 -12.79
N SER A 192 -7.56 9.81 -13.01
CA SER A 192 -6.52 9.66 -11.99
C SER A 192 -5.84 11.01 -11.71
N LYS A 193 -5.68 11.38 -10.44
CA LYS A 193 -4.93 12.57 -10.03
C LYS A 193 -3.47 12.21 -9.80
N GLY A 194 -2.55 12.97 -10.35
CA GLY A 194 -1.11 12.80 -10.13
C GLY A 194 -0.65 13.53 -8.87
N VAL A 195 -0.40 12.81 -7.80
CA VAL A 195 0.09 13.35 -6.52
C VAL A 195 1.58 13.67 -6.65
N MET A 196 1.96 14.93 -6.46
CA MET A 196 3.34 15.41 -6.54
C MET A 196 4.07 15.21 -5.21
N LEU A 197 5.08 14.35 -5.21
CA LEU A 197 5.87 13.99 -4.04
C LEU A 197 7.32 14.47 -4.23
N SER A 198 7.74 15.38 -3.36
CA SER A 198 9.10 15.92 -3.36
C SER A 198 10.10 14.99 -2.65
N TYR A 199 11.41 15.26 -2.78
CA TYR A 199 12.45 14.54 -2.02
C TYR A 199 12.27 14.66 -0.52
N ARG A 200 11.72 15.78 -0.04
CA ARG A 200 11.35 15.99 1.37
C ARG A 200 10.38 14.93 1.87
N VAL A 201 9.36 14.62 1.07
CA VAL A 201 8.34 13.62 1.44
C VAL A 201 8.96 12.22 1.59
N PHE A 202 9.82 11.82 0.65
CA PHE A 202 10.52 10.54 0.72
C PHE A 202 11.45 10.46 1.93
N TRP A 203 12.23 11.52 2.16
CA TRP A 203 13.14 11.56 3.30
C TRP A 203 12.38 11.49 4.63
N SER A 204 11.34 12.28 4.80
CA SER A 204 10.58 12.37 6.07
C SER A 204 9.87 11.05 6.40
N ASN A 205 9.23 10.40 5.41
CA ASN A 205 8.64 9.08 5.61
C ASN A 205 9.70 8.03 5.98
N TYR A 206 10.84 8.03 5.29
CA TYR A 206 11.93 7.10 5.59
C TYR A 206 12.50 7.33 7.00
N ASP A 207 12.80 8.58 7.36
CA ASP A 207 13.33 8.92 8.69
C ASP A 207 12.39 8.44 9.82
N TYR A 208 11.10 8.66 9.66
CA TYR A 208 10.10 8.18 10.62
C TYR A 208 10.05 6.64 10.69
N LEU A 209 9.89 5.97 9.56
CA LEU A 209 9.77 4.51 9.50
C LEU A 209 11.06 3.81 9.97
N LYS A 210 12.23 4.34 9.64
CA LYS A 210 13.53 3.86 10.11
C LYS A 210 13.60 3.82 11.64
N ASN A 211 13.09 4.86 12.30
CA ASN A 211 13.18 4.99 13.75
C ASN A 211 12.13 4.13 14.47
N ILE A 212 10.92 3.97 13.91
CA ILE A 212 9.83 3.27 14.58
C ILE A 212 9.76 1.78 14.23
N VAL A 213 10.10 1.40 13.01
CA VAL A 213 10.06 0.00 12.52
C VAL A 213 11.47 -0.54 12.32
N GLY A 214 12.30 0.15 11.54
CA GLY A 214 13.62 -0.32 11.14
C GLY A 214 14.58 -0.55 12.31
N SER A 215 14.41 0.17 13.42
CA SER A 215 15.24 0.00 14.62
C SER A 215 15.05 -1.36 15.32
N HIS A 216 13.96 -2.06 15.07
CA HIS A 216 13.63 -3.35 15.67
C HIS A 216 14.02 -4.55 14.79
N ILE A 217 14.34 -4.33 13.54
CA ILE A 217 14.68 -5.37 12.57
C ILE A 217 16.19 -5.45 12.43
N LYS A 218 16.72 -6.66 12.49
CA LYS A 218 18.16 -6.87 12.27
C LYS A 218 18.47 -6.62 10.79
N THR A 219 19.56 -5.92 10.53
CA THR A 219 20.08 -5.77 9.17
C THR A 219 20.33 -7.15 8.51
N ASN A 220 20.13 -7.25 7.22
CA ASN A 220 20.22 -8.49 6.46
C ASN A 220 19.09 -9.49 6.79
N SER A 221 17.95 -9.00 7.24
CA SER A 221 16.72 -9.79 7.35
C SER A 221 16.07 -9.97 5.99
N ASN A 222 15.29 -11.05 5.85
CA ASN A 222 14.48 -11.26 4.65
C ASN A 222 13.15 -10.52 4.77
N VAL A 223 12.72 -9.92 3.66
CA VAL A 223 11.42 -9.25 3.53
C VAL A 223 10.73 -9.74 2.27
N MET A 224 9.44 -10.07 2.35
CA MET A 224 8.65 -10.50 1.21
C MET A 224 7.71 -9.39 0.77
N CYS A 225 7.98 -8.79 -0.39
CA CYS A 225 7.17 -7.73 -0.98
C CYS A 225 5.98 -8.33 -1.74
N ILE A 226 4.79 -8.20 -1.17
CA ILE A 226 3.53 -8.71 -1.74
C ILE A 226 2.61 -7.61 -2.23
N LEU A 227 2.80 -6.37 -1.78
CA LEU A 227 2.01 -5.21 -2.18
C LEU A 227 2.54 -4.60 -3.48
N PRO A 228 1.68 -3.98 -4.32
CA PRO A 228 2.16 -3.29 -5.52
C PRO A 228 3.13 -2.16 -5.18
N LEU A 229 4.35 -2.20 -5.74
CA LEU A 229 5.35 -1.15 -5.54
C LEU A 229 4.98 0.18 -6.25
N ALA A 230 4.08 0.14 -7.22
CA ALA A 230 3.51 1.36 -7.79
C ALA A 230 2.55 2.09 -6.84
N HIS A 231 2.27 1.53 -5.67
CA HIS A 231 1.47 2.15 -4.61
C HIS A 231 2.36 2.59 -3.46
N MET A 232 2.16 3.82 -2.94
CA MET A 232 3.03 4.42 -1.92
C MET A 232 3.23 3.56 -0.66
N TYR A 233 2.20 2.81 -0.23
CA TYR A 233 2.30 1.93 0.93
C TYR A 233 3.32 0.79 0.68
N GLY A 234 3.19 0.05 -0.41
CA GLY A 234 4.18 -0.97 -0.79
C GLY A 234 5.55 -0.37 -1.11
N LEU A 235 5.56 0.77 -1.81
CA LEU A 235 6.80 1.47 -2.17
C LEU A 235 7.64 1.85 -0.95
N MET A 236 7.02 2.53 0.02
CA MET A 236 7.76 3.04 1.18
C MET A 236 8.01 1.99 2.25
N CYS A 237 6.99 1.18 2.59
CA CYS A 237 7.05 0.28 3.76
C CYS A 237 7.65 -1.09 3.44
N GLU A 238 7.46 -1.64 2.22
CA GLU A 238 8.08 -2.93 1.84
C GLU A 238 9.40 -2.76 1.08
N PHE A 239 9.56 -1.72 0.27
CA PHE A 239 10.72 -1.59 -0.60
C PHE A 239 11.73 -0.58 -0.08
N ILE A 240 11.38 0.71 -0.02
CA ILE A 240 12.35 1.78 0.29
C ILE A 240 12.93 1.61 1.70
N LEU A 241 12.07 1.46 2.72
CA LEU A 241 12.50 1.25 4.08
C LEU A 241 13.50 0.10 4.18
N GLU A 242 13.12 -1.05 3.67
CA GLU A 242 13.86 -2.29 3.88
C GLU A 242 15.16 -2.33 3.06
N PHE A 243 15.14 -1.81 1.83
CA PHE A 243 16.33 -1.67 1.02
C PHE A 243 17.36 -0.75 1.68
N LEU A 244 16.91 0.40 2.19
CA LEU A 244 17.80 1.35 2.85
C LEU A 244 18.34 0.85 4.21
N GLN A 245 17.63 -0.08 4.86
CA GLN A 245 18.10 -0.76 6.07
C GLN A 245 19.11 -1.90 5.79
N GLY A 246 19.39 -2.22 4.53
CA GLY A 246 20.33 -3.28 4.16
C GLY A 246 19.73 -4.69 4.26
N ASN A 247 18.42 -4.80 4.13
CA ASN A 247 17.69 -6.07 4.13
C ASN A 247 17.65 -6.71 2.74
N HIS A 248 17.31 -8.00 2.70
CA HIS A 248 17.17 -8.79 1.48
C HIS A 248 15.70 -8.89 1.10
N LEU A 249 15.32 -8.27 -0.02
CA LEU A 249 13.93 -8.17 -0.48
C LEU A 249 13.63 -9.23 -1.54
N TYR A 250 12.50 -9.90 -1.36
CA TYR A 250 11.96 -10.88 -2.30
C TYR A 250 10.68 -10.34 -2.93
N PHE A 251 10.61 -10.31 -4.25
CA PHE A 251 9.45 -9.84 -4.98
C PHE A 251 8.59 -11.00 -5.48
N LEU A 252 7.29 -10.93 -5.21
CA LEU A 252 6.34 -11.86 -5.77
C LEU A 252 6.01 -11.43 -7.21
N THR A 253 6.65 -12.07 -8.19
CA THR A 253 6.52 -11.72 -9.61
C THR A 253 5.24 -12.26 -10.27
N ARG A 254 4.46 -13.08 -9.54
CA ARG A 254 3.19 -13.65 -9.98
C ARG A 254 2.01 -12.96 -9.29
N LEU A 255 0.81 -13.13 -9.84
CA LEU A 255 -0.40 -12.63 -9.19
C LEU A 255 -0.52 -13.22 -7.77
N PRO A 256 -0.64 -12.37 -6.74
CA PRO A 256 -0.75 -12.84 -5.36
C PRO A 256 -2.03 -13.66 -5.17
N SER A 257 -1.88 -14.89 -4.67
CA SER A 257 -2.97 -15.68 -4.12
C SER A 257 -2.63 -16.06 -2.68
N PRO A 258 -3.59 -16.30 -1.78
CA PRO A 258 -3.30 -16.69 -0.41
C PRO A 258 -2.36 -17.88 -0.30
N THR A 259 -2.53 -18.89 -1.14
CA THR A 259 -1.68 -20.09 -1.18
C THR A 259 -0.25 -19.77 -1.61
N LEU A 260 -0.08 -18.95 -2.65
CA LEU A 260 1.25 -18.56 -3.14
C LEU A 260 1.98 -17.66 -2.12
N ILE A 261 1.24 -16.75 -1.45
CA ILE A 261 1.80 -15.90 -0.41
C ILE A 261 2.29 -16.75 0.78
N GLN A 262 1.49 -17.73 1.22
CA GLN A 262 1.90 -18.62 2.31
C GLN A 262 3.10 -19.51 1.95
N GLU A 263 3.17 -19.99 0.70
CA GLU A 263 4.33 -20.71 0.19
C GLU A 263 5.58 -19.82 0.25
N ALA A 264 5.46 -18.59 -0.25
CA ALA A 264 6.55 -17.62 -0.23
C ALA A 264 6.98 -17.26 1.20
N PHE A 265 6.04 -17.07 2.12
CA PHE A 265 6.37 -16.79 3.53
C PHE A 265 7.10 -17.96 4.19
N ARG A 266 6.73 -19.22 3.90
CA ARG A 266 7.45 -20.40 4.42
C ARG A 266 8.88 -20.48 3.90
N ASP A 267 9.08 -20.17 2.61
CA ASP A 267 10.39 -20.27 1.98
C ASP A 267 11.30 -19.12 2.42
N VAL A 268 10.78 -17.90 2.44
CA VAL A 268 11.53 -16.65 2.70
C VAL A 268 11.71 -16.38 4.18
N LYS A 269 10.72 -16.74 5.01
CA LYS A 269 10.68 -16.48 6.47
C LYS A 269 10.88 -14.99 6.79
N PRO A 270 10.00 -14.11 6.32
CA PRO A 270 10.18 -12.67 6.47
C PRO A 270 10.21 -12.25 7.94
N ALA A 271 11.07 -11.29 8.26
CA ALA A 271 11.16 -10.70 9.60
C ALA A 271 10.06 -9.66 9.85
N ILE A 272 9.62 -9.01 8.79
CA ILE A 272 8.48 -8.08 8.81
C ILE A 272 7.52 -8.44 7.68
N ILE A 273 6.24 -8.28 7.95
CA ILE A 273 5.18 -8.49 6.97
C ILE A 273 4.34 -7.22 6.89
N VAL A 274 4.36 -6.57 5.74
CA VAL A 274 3.47 -5.45 5.43
C VAL A 274 2.30 -5.99 4.62
N SER A 275 1.08 -5.77 5.07
CA SER A 275 -0.07 -6.42 4.47
C SER A 275 -1.29 -5.49 4.40
N VAL A 276 -2.26 -5.88 3.60
CA VAL A 276 -3.61 -5.33 3.62
C VAL A 276 -4.53 -6.29 4.37
N PRO A 277 -5.64 -5.79 4.98
CA PRO A 277 -6.57 -6.62 5.76
C PRO A 277 -6.99 -7.90 5.05
N LEU A 278 -7.42 -7.79 3.81
CA LEU A 278 -7.94 -8.91 3.02
C LEU A 278 -7.00 -10.13 2.98
N VAL A 279 -5.69 -9.90 2.87
CA VAL A 279 -4.69 -11.00 2.81
C VAL A 279 -4.57 -11.68 4.17
N LEU A 280 -4.39 -10.89 5.23
CA LEU A 280 -4.25 -11.42 6.59
C LEU A 280 -5.53 -12.13 7.05
N GLU A 281 -6.68 -11.54 6.80
CA GLU A 281 -7.99 -12.09 7.16
C GLU A 281 -8.25 -13.45 6.50
N LYS A 282 -7.97 -13.58 5.21
CA LYS A 282 -8.11 -14.87 4.50
C LYS A 282 -7.21 -15.94 5.09
N ILE A 283 -5.97 -15.60 5.44
CA ILE A 283 -5.04 -16.55 6.08
C ILE A 283 -5.56 -16.97 7.45
N ILE A 284 -5.96 -16.03 8.30
CA ILE A 284 -6.44 -16.32 9.66
C ILE A 284 -7.74 -17.14 9.63
N ARG A 285 -8.70 -16.77 8.79
CA ARG A 285 -9.98 -17.51 8.65
C ARG A 285 -9.77 -18.93 8.16
N LYS A 286 -8.88 -19.13 7.18
CA LYS A 286 -8.65 -20.44 6.57
C LYS A 286 -7.85 -21.40 7.48
N ASP A 287 -6.77 -20.92 8.09
CA ASP A 287 -5.75 -21.80 8.68
C ASP A 287 -5.77 -21.79 10.21
N ILE A 288 -6.33 -20.75 10.85
CA ILE A 288 -6.31 -20.57 12.30
C ILE A 288 -7.69 -20.74 12.92
N PHE A 289 -8.71 -20.07 12.42
CA PHE A 289 -10.05 -20.13 13.00
C PHE A 289 -10.65 -21.53 13.08
N PRO A 290 -10.51 -22.45 12.10
CA PRO A 290 -11.03 -23.81 12.22
C PRO A 290 -10.47 -24.59 13.42
N VAL A 291 -9.25 -24.25 13.84
CA VAL A 291 -8.61 -24.89 15.01
C VAL A 291 -9.06 -24.23 16.31
N VAL A 292 -9.19 -22.90 16.32
CA VAL A 292 -9.37 -22.10 17.54
C VAL A 292 -10.84 -21.96 17.92
N GLN A 293 -11.74 -21.95 16.96
CA GLN A 293 -13.18 -21.75 17.20
C GLN A 293 -13.91 -23.01 17.66
N THR A 294 -13.22 -24.14 17.86
CA THR A 294 -13.82 -25.34 18.45
C THR A 294 -14.27 -25.07 19.89
N ASN A 295 -15.40 -25.65 20.31
CA ASN A 295 -15.92 -25.50 21.69
C ASN A 295 -14.87 -25.86 22.74
N LYS A 296 -14.08 -26.90 22.50
CA LYS A 296 -12.98 -27.33 23.38
C LYS A 296 -11.92 -26.22 23.51
N MET A 297 -11.50 -25.62 22.41
CA MET A 297 -10.46 -24.60 22.43
C MET A 297 -10.95 -23.30 23.09
N ARG A 298 -12.18 -22.86 22.79
CA ARG A 298 -12.82 -21.71 23.46
C ARG A 298 -12.87 -21.89 24.97
N LEU A 299 -13.24 -23.11 25.45
CA LEU A 299 -13.24 -23.40 26.87
C LEU A 299 -11.83 -23.30 27.48
N LEU A 300 -10.84 -23.90 26.84
CA LEU A 300 -9.45 -23.90 27.30
C LEU A 300 -8.83 -22.48 27.32
N MET A 301 -9.15 -21.63 26.36
CA MET A 301 -8.69 -20.23 26.30
C MET A 301 -9.24 -19.37 27.45
N ASN A 302 -10.39 -19.76 28.02
CA ASN A 302 -11.02 -19.06 29.15
C ASN A 302 -10.59 -19.61 30.54
N MET A 303 -9.78 -20.66 30.60
CA MET A 303 -9.31 -21.25 31.87
C MET A 303 -8.07 -20.49 32.39
N PRO A 304 -8.13 -19.86 33.60
CA PRO A 304 -7.07 -18.94 34.07
C PRO A 304 -5.66 -19.55 34.11
N VAL A 305 -5.51 -20.82 34.42
CA VAL A 305 -4.21 -21.49 34.60
C VAL A 305 -3.62 -22.00 33.26
N VAL A 306 -4.47 -22.37 32.32
CA VAL A 306 -4.06 -23.03 31.05
C VAL A 306 -4.04 -22.04 29.89
N SER A 307 -4.81 -20.95 29.99
CA SER A 307 -5.01 -19.97 28.92
C SER A 307 -3.70 -19.36 28.39
N LYS A 308 -2.75 -19.04 29.27
CA LYS A 308 -1.49 -18.44 28.88
C LYS A 308 -0.69 -19.35 27.92
N LYS A 309 -0.47 -20.60 28.26
CA LYS A 309 0.24 -21.57 27.44
C LYS A 309 -0.46 -21.85 26.10
N ILE A 310 -1.80 -21.87 26.13
CA ILE A 310 -2.60 -22.08 24.92
C ILE A 310 -2.50 -20.85 23.99
N LYS A 311 -2.61 -19.65 24.53
CA LYS A 311 -2.43 -18.41 23.76
C LYS A 311 -1.05 -18.31 23.14
N GLU A 312 0.01 -18.62 23.90
CA GLU A 312 1.39 -18.71 23.39
C GLU A 312 1.52 -19.73 22.25
N HIS A 313 0.90 -20.91 22.40
CA HIS A 313 0.90 -21.93 21.34
C HIS A 313 0.14 -21.46 20.09
N ILE A 314 -1.01 -20.79 20.25
CA ILE A 314 -1.77 -20.24 19.13
C ILE A 314 -0.98 -19.11 18.46
N CYS A 315 -0.36 -18.21 19.22
CA CYS A 315 0.50 -17.17 18.70
C CYS A 315 1.64 -17.76 17.85
N GLN A 316 2.31 -18.81 18.34
CA GLN A 316 3.32 -19.55 17.58
C GLN A 316 2.73 -20.14 16.29
N LYS A 317 1.53 -20.72 16.35
CA LYS A 317 0.85 -21.26 15.16
C LYS A 317 0.54 -20.19 14.11
N VAL A 318 0.07 -19.01 14.53
CA VAL A 318 -0.13 -17.87 13.64
C VAL A 318 1.20 -17.48 13.00
N ASN A 319 2.27 -17.38 13.79
CA ASN A 319 3.60 -17.04 13.27
C ASN A 319 4.10 -18.11 12.27
N GLU A 320 3.93 -19.40 12.56
CA GLU A 320 4.29 -20.50 11.66
C GLU A 320 3.62 -20.40 10.29
N VAL A 321 2.32 -20.06 10.25
CA VAL A 321 1.55 -19.88 9.01
C VAL A 321 2.08 -18.68 8.21
N LEU A 322 2.65 -17.70 8.90
CA LEU A 322 3.26 -16.50 8.32
C LEU A 322 4.78 -16.63 8.09
N GLY A 323 5.34 -17.85 8.14
CA GLY A 323 6.75 -18.12 7.86
C GLY A 323 7.62 -18.40 9.08
N GLY A 324 7.11 -18.19 10.29
CA GLY A 324 7.77 -18.58 11.56
C GLY A 324 8.84 -17.61 12.06
N ASN A 325 9.04 -16.45 11.42
CA ASN A 325 10.09 -15.50 11.78
C ASN A 325 9.58 -14.04 11.88
N ALA A 326 8.28 -13.83 11.75
CA ALA A 326 7.73 -12.47 11.78
C ALA A 326 7.89 -11.84 13.18
N TYR A 327 8.63 -10.74 13.23
CA TYR A 327 8.72 -9.88 14.39
C TYR A 327 7.45 -9.03 14.54
N GLU A 328 6.93 -8.54 13.41
CA GLU A 328 5.74 -7.69 13.36
C GLU A 328 4.99 -7.86 12.05
N VAL A 329 3.66 -7.73 12.13
CA VAL A 329 2.77 -7.63 10.96
C VAL A 329 2.12 -6.25 10.95
N ILE A 330 2.45 -5.43 9.96
CA ILE A 330 1.90 -4.10 9.78
C ILE A 330 0.74 -4.18 8.80
N VAL A 331 -0.41 -3.70 9.20
CA VAL A 331 -1.63 -3.67 8.37
C VAL A 331 -2.00 -2.22 8.03
N GLY A 332 -2.29 -1.97 6.77
CA GLY A 332 -2.68 -0.64 6.31
C GLY A 332 -3.56 -0.68 5.06
N GLY A 333 -3.97 0.50 4.60
CA GLY A 333 -4.75 0.69 3.38
C GLY A 333 -6.26 0.50 3.54
N ALA A 334 -6.73 -0.18 4.59
CA ALA A 334 -8.15 -0.33 4.98
C ALA A 334 -8.25 -0.75 6.45
N GLY A 335 -9.45 -0.69 7.02
CA GLY A 335 -9.70 -1.18 8.38
C GLY A 335 -9.61 -2.71 8.47
N LEU A 336 -8.93 -3.22 9.48
CA LEU A 336 -8.88 -4.64 9.78
C LEU A 336 -10.20 -5.08 10.44
N ASN A 337 -10.65 -6.30 10.13
CA ASN A 337 -11.81 -6.89 10.77
C ASN A 337 -11.63 -6.96 12.29
N ALA A 338 -12.58 -6.38 13.06
CA ALA A 338 -12.45 -6.22 14.50
C ALA A 338 -12.38 -7.57 15.26
N GLU A 339 -13.02 -8.65 14.76
CA GLU A 339 -12.93 -9.98 15.36
C GLU A 339 -11.51 -10.55 15.23
N ILE A 340 -10.92 -10.39 14.04
CA ILE A 340 -9.56 -10.88 13.74
C ILE A 340 -8.53 -10.07 14.53
N GLU A 341 -8.68 -8.75 14.58
CA GLU A 341 -7.82 -7.88 15.37
C GLU A 341 -7.87 -8.27 16.85
N ALA A 342 -9.07 -8.33 17.43
CA ALA A 342 -9.27 -8.73 18.82
C ALA A 342 -8.71 -10.14 19.12
N PHE A 343 -8.85 -11.07 18.19
CA PHE A 343 -8.27 -12.39 18.29
C PHE A 343 -6.74 -12.33 18.33
N LEU A 344 -6.09 -11.69 17.36
CA LEU A 344 -4.62 -11.59 17.27
C LEU A 344 -4.04 -10.92 18.52
N VAL A 345 -4.64 -9.83 18.98
CA VAL A 345 -4.27 -9.17 20.23
C VAL A 345 -4.45 -10.08 21.44
N SER A 346 -5.57 -10.82 21.51
CA SER A 346 -5.88 -11.72 22.63
C SER A 346 -4.86 -12.85 22.81
N VAL A 347 -4.22 -13.28 21.73
CA VAL A 347 -3.17 -14.31 21.75
C VAL A 347 -1.76 -13.72 21.83
N GLY A 348 -1.63 -12.39 21.89
CA GLY A 348 -0.35 -11.69 21.97
C GLY A 348 0.46 -11.72 20.67
N PHE A 349 -0.24 -11.81 19.52
CA PHE A 349 0.43 -11.77 18.21
C PHE A 349 0.83 -10.34 17.86
N PRO A 350 2.07 -10.08 17.37
CA PRO A 350 2.60 -8.76 17.10
C PRO A 350 1.99 -8.16 15.82
N ILE A 351 0.92 -7.39 16.01
CA ILE A 351 0.22 -6.68 14.93
C ILE A 351 0.16 -5.19 15.23
N THR A 352 0.29 -4.38 14.20
CA THR A 352 0.07 -2.93 14.24
C THR A 352 -0.73 -2.47 13.03
N ILE A 353 -1.42 -1.35 13.18
CA ILE A 353 -2.23 -0.76 12.11
C ILE A 353 -1.74 0.67 11.87
N GLY A 354 -1.45 0.99 10.61
CA GLY A 354 -1.07 2.32 10.17
C GLY A 354 -2.13 2.98 9.30
N TYR A 355 -2.18 4.31 9.35
CA TYR A 355 -3.05 5.13 8.51
C TYR A 355 -2.24 6.14 7.71
N GLY A 356 -2.68 6.33 6.47
CA GLY A 356 -2.09 7.32 5.59
C GLY A 356 -2.70 7.32 4.19
N THR A 357 -2.26 8.26 3.38
CA THR A 357 -2.75 8.49 2.02
C THR A 357 -1.61 8.62 1.04
N THR A 358 -1.88 8.53 -0.25
CA THR A 358 -0.87 8.79 -1.29
C THR A 358 -0.33 10.22 -1.15
N GLU A 359 -1.19 11.16 -0.79
CA GLU A 359 -0.91 12.58 -0.60
C GLU A 359 0.02 12.87 0.59
N THR A 360 0.30 11.86 1.43
CA THR A 360 1.24 11.98 2.57
C THR A 360 2.44 11.02 2.48
N GLY A 361 2.63 10.37 1.37
CA GLY A 361 3.77 9.61 0.95
C GLY A 361 4.29 8.40 1.73
N PRO A 362 3.56 7.53 2.46
CA PRO A 362 2.12 7.54 2.73
C PRO A 362 1.71 7.95 4.16
N MET A 363 2.62 8.12 5.12
CA MET A 363 2.36 8.06 6.57
C MET A 363 1.71 9.31 7.15
N ILE A 364 0.63 9.11 7.89
CA ILE A 364 -0.02 10.11 8.76
C ILE A 364 0.10 9.67 10.21
N SER A 365 -0.29 8.42 10.53
CA SER A 365 -0.20 7.88 11.88
C SER A 365 0.20 6.41 11.92
N PHE A 366 0.92 6.04 12.97
CA PHE A 366 1.35 4.68 13.27
C PHE A 366 1.85 4.62 14.72
N SER A 367 1.90 3.46 15.33
CA SER A 367 2.52 3.23 16.63
C SER A 367 3.49 2.06 16.59
N ASP A 368 4.50 2.12 17.46
CA ASP A 368 5.28 0.94 17.79
C ASP A 368 4.37 -0.16 18.33
N GLN A 369 4.72 -1.41 18.08
CA GLN A 369 4.01 -2.59 18.55
C GLN A 369 3.71 -2.56 20.07
N LYS A 370 4.60 -1.95 20.86
CA LYS A 370 4.45 -1.86 22.33
C LYS A 370 3.36 -0.88 22.75
N ASP A 371 3.10 0.12 21.92
CA ASP A 371 2.17 1.20 22.16
C ASP A 371 0.87 1.05 21.35
N PHE A 372 0.70 -0.10 20.68
CA PHE A 372 -0.47 -0.37 19.86
C PHE A 372 -1.73 -0.53 20.73
N ILE A 373 -2.74 0.27 20.42
CA ILE A 373 -4.08 0.20 21.03
C ILE A 373 -5.04 -0.41 20.01
N PRO A 374 -5.77 -1.49 20.35
CA PRO A 374 -6.74 -2.11 19.44
C PRO A 374 -7.78 -1.12 18.92
N GLY A 375 -8.06 -1.20 17.63
CA GLY A 375 -8.97 -0.30 16.92
C GLY A 375 -8.34 1.04 16.53
N SER A 376 -7.13 1.37 17.00
CA SER A 376 -6.43 2.59 16.62
C SER A 376 -5.49 2.38 15.44
N CYS A 377 -5.18 3.48 14.74
CA CYS A 377 -4.15 3.54 13.72
C CYS A 377 -2.87 4.23 14.26
N GLY A 378 -2.66 4.17 15.57
CA GLY A 378 -1.51 4.78 16.23
C GLY A 378 -1.60 6.29 16.41
N THR A 379 -0.45 6.89 16.71
CA THR A 379 -0.29 8.32 16.96
C THR A 379 0.32 9.04 15.75
N CYS A 380 0.33 10.36 15.80
CA CYS A 380 0.87 11.20 14.72
C CYS A 380 2.31 10.83 14.35
N ALA A 381 2.59 10.70 13.06
CA ALA A 381 3.94 10.45 12.55
C ALA A 381 4.88 11.62 12.90
N ALA A 382 6.17 11.32 13.08
CA ALA A 382 7.18 12.36 13.26
C ALA A 382 7.16 13.35 12.08
N HIS A 383 7.49 14.62 12.38
CA HIS A 383 7.46 15.73 11.41
C HIS A 383 6.08 16.10 10.86
N MET A 384 5.01 15.57 11.49
CA MET A 384 3.62 15.83 11.14
C MET A 384 2.83 16.41 12.31
N GLU A 385 1.74 17.08 11.99
CA GLU A 385 0.69 17.51 12.91
C GLU A 385 -0.65 16.95 12.44
N ILE A 386 -1.50 16.52 13.38
CA ILE A 386 -2.86 16.05 13.09
C ILE A 386 -3.84 16.91 13.91
N LYS A 387 -4.97 17.25 13.30
CA LYS A 387 -6.15 17.79 13.98
C LYS A 387 -7.40 17.04 13.51
N ILE A 388 -8.35 16.90 14.42
CA ILE A 388 -9.70 16.45 14.10
C ILE A 388 -10.62 17.68 14.14
N LEU A 389 -11.28 17.96 13.04
CA LEU A 389 -12.24 19.07 12.96
C LEU A 389 -13.55 18.67 13.65
N SER A 390 -13.57 18.76 14.98
CA SER A 390 -14.68 18.41 15.84
C SER A 390 -14.69 19.31 17.06
N GLU A 391 -15.87 19.54 17.63
CA GLU A 391 -16.05 20.24 18.92
C GLU A 391 -15.58 19.36 20.10
N ASP A 392 -15.67 18.03 19.94
CA ASP A 392 -15.20 17.04 20.90
C ASP A 392 -14.49 15.90 20.13
N PRO A 393 -13.17 16.06 19.85
CA PRO A 393 -12.42 15.10 19.04
C PRO A 393 -12.37 13.68 19.61
N GLU A 394 -12.60 13.50 20.90
CA GLU A 394 -12.58 12.20 21.55
C GLU A 394 -13.86 11.39 21.28
N HIS A 395 -15.01 12.07 21.25
CA HIS A 395 -16.31 11.41 21.20
C HIS A 395 -17.08 11.68 19.90
N ILE A 396 -16.85 12.81 19.24
CA ILE A 396 -17.56 13.21 18.02
C ILE A 396 -16.60 13.13 16.83
N PRO A 397 -16.86 12.24 15.85
CA PRO A 397 -16.03 12.14 14.66
C PRO A 397 -15.97 13.46 13.88
N GLY A 398 -14.76 13.86 13.49
CA GLY A 398 -14.50 15.00 12.63
C GLY A 398 -13.52 14.66 11.53
N GLU A 399 -13.38 15.54 10.54
CA GLU A 399 -12.39 15.37 9.48
C GLU A 399 -10.97 15.41 10.03
N ILE A 400 -10.16 14.47 9.55
CA ILE A 400 -8.72 14.47 9.78
C ILE A 400 -8.10 15.52 8.87
N ILE A 401 -7.45 16.52 9.44
CA ILE A 401 -6.53 17.38 8.71
C ILE A 401 -5.11 17.19 9.22
N THR A 402 -4.14 17.22 8.32
CA THR A 402 -2.73 16.99 8.65
C THR A 402 -1.83 17.98 7.95
N ARG A 403 -0.72 18.33 8.61
CA ARG A 403 0.30 19.24 8.09
C ARG A 403 1.67 18.73 8.44
N GLY A 404 2.66 18.97 7.59
CA GLY A 404 4.05 18.64 7.88
C GLY A 404 4.84 18.15 6.68
N LEU A 405 6.01 17.54 6.97
CA LEU A 405 6.97 17.19 5.92
C LEU A 405 6.51 16.05 4.99
N ASN A 406 5.51 15.26 5.38
CA ASN A 406 4.98 14.17 4.55
C ASN A 406 3.96 14.66 3.51
N VAL A 407 3.43 15.88 3.64
CA VAL A 407 2.36 16.37 2.77
C VAL A 407 2.89 16.67 1.37
N MET A 408 2.13 16.26 0.36
CA MET A 408 2.41 16.48 -1.07
C MET A 408 2.57 17.97 -1.41
N SER A 409 3.20 18.26 -2.55
CA SER A 409 3.24 19.63 -3.09
C SER A 409 1.97 20.02 -3.84
N GLY A 410 1.05 19.09 -4.08
CA GLY A 410 -0.23 19.29 -4.78
C GLY A 410 -0.49 18.23 -5.84
N TYR A 411 -1.54 18.44 -6.65
CA TYR A 411 -1.87 17.58 -7.79
C TYR A 411 -1.29 18.15 -9.09
N TYR A 412 -0.57 17.33 -9.81
CA TYR A 412 0.10 17.72 -11.06
C TYR A 412 -0.88 18.25 -12.10
N LYS A 413 -0.63 19.50 -12.59
CA LYS A 413 -1.49 20.23 -13.53
C LYS A 413 -2.97 20.33 -13.09
N ASN A 414 -3.24 20.39 -11.79
CA ASN A 414 -4.59 20.48 -11.27
C ASN A 414 -4.65 21.35 -10.01
N GLU A 415 -4.55 22.66 -10.20
CA GLU A 415 -4.57 23.67 -9.11
C GLU A 415 -5.91 23.68 -8.38
N GLU A 416 -7.03 23.58 -9.10
CA GLU A 416 -8.36 23.55 -8.51
C GLU A 416 -8.50 22.38 -7.51
N ALA A 417 -8.11 21.18 -7.91
CA ALA A 417 -8.14 20.03 -7.02
C ALA A 417 -7.14 20.13 -5.87
N THR A 418 -6.04 20.85 -6.05
CA THR A 418 -5.05 21.12 -5.01
C THR A 418 -5.62 22.04 -3.95
N HIS A 419 -6.16 23.20 -4.34
CA HIS A 419 -6.79 24.15 -3.43
C HIS A 419 -8.04 23.60 -2.71
N ALA A 420 -8.71 22.61 -3.31
CA ALA A 420 -9.83 21.92 -2.68
C ALA A 420 -9.44 21.06 -1.47
N VAL A 421 -8.15 20.72 -1.32
CA VAL A 421 -7.66 19.81 -0.25
C VAL A 421 -6.45 20.34 0.52
N LEU A 422 -5.75 21.34 0.00
CA LEU A 422 -4.66 22.04 0.69
C LEU A 422 -5.07 23.47 0.94
N ASP A 423 -5.12 23.87 2.20
CA ASP A 423 -5.41 25.25 2.58
C ASP A 423 -4.15 26.14 2.59
N ASP A 424 -4.34 27.45 2.77
CA ASP A 424 -3.26 28.44 2.75
C ASP A 424 -2.28 28.29 3.92
N ASP A 425 -2.68 27.63 5.01
CA ASP A 425 -1.85 27.34 6.19
C ASP A 425 -1.10 26.00 6.07
N GLY A 426 -1.24 25.30 4.93
CA GLY A 426 -0.58 24.04 4.60
C GLY A 426 -1.24 22.81 5.22
N TRP A 427 -2.49 22.90 5.68
CA TRP A 427 -3.25 21.74 6.12
C TRP A 427 -3.83 21.00 4.93
N PHE A 428 -3.59 19.70 4.93
CA PHE A 428 -4.18 18.76 3.97
C PHE A 428 -5.47 18.17 4.56
N HIS A 429 -6.57 18.38 3.89
CA HIS A 429 -7.89 17.84 4.17
C HIS A 429 -7.99 16.43 3.58
N THR A 430 -7.99 15.42 4.44
CA THR A 430 -7.95 14.01 3.99
C THR A 430 -9.28 13.51 3.44
N GLY A 431 -10.38 14.11 3.83
CA GLY A 431 -11.74 13.64 3.58
C GLY A 431 -12.09 12.37 4.37
N ASP A 432 -11.23 11.95 5.30
CA ASP A 432 -11.46 10.83 6.21
C ASP A 432 -11.90 11.34 7.59
N LEU A 433 -12.79 10.61 8.25
CA LEU A 433 -13.34 10.94 9.55
C LEU A 433 -12.72 10.09 10.64
N ALA A 434 -12.39 10.69 11.78
CA ALA A 434 -11.83 10.00 12.93
C ALA A 434 -12.25 10.64 14.26
N THR A 435 -12.02 9.89 15.35
CA THR A 435 -11.88 10.40 16.70
C THR A 435 -10.42 10.23 17.16
N MET A 436 -10.00 10.99 18.17
CA MET A 436 -8.64 10.95 18.69
C MET A 436 -8.68 10.99 20.22
N SER A 437 -8.06 10.01 20.87
CA SER A 437 -7.97 9.96 22.34
C SER A 437 -7.05 11.07 22.91
N GLU A 438 -7.14 11.29 24.24
CA GLU A 438 -6.29 12.30 24.93
C GLU A 438 -4.79 12.05 24.72
N ASP A 439 -4.36 10.79 24.61
CA ASP A 439 -2.97 10.39 24.36
C ASP A 439 -2.58 10.39 22.86
N GLY A 440 -3.47 10.86 21.98
CA GLY A 440 -3.21 11.11 20.56
C GLY A 440 -3.41 9.91 19.64
N HIS A 441 -3.98 8.80 20.11
CA HIS A 441 -4.31 7.67 19.25
C HIS A 441 -5.51 7.98 18.35
N LEU A 442 -5.36 7.66 17.05
CA LEU A 442 -6.32 7.95 16.00
C LEU A 442 -7.22 6.74 15.72
N PHE A 443 -8.53 6.95 15.71
CA PHE A 443 -9.53 5.91 15.42
C PHE A 443 -10.35 6.31 14.20
N ILE A 444 -10.11 5.64 13.06
CA ILE A 444 -10.82 5.92 11.81
C ILE A 444 -12.28 5.49 11.92
N ARG A 445 -13.19 6.35 11.47
CA ARG A 445 -14.64 6.13 11.51
C ARG A 445 -15.27 5.95 10.14
N GLY A 446 -14.65 6.52 9.09
CA GLY A 446 -15.14 6.42 7.72
C GLY A 446 -14.69 7.57 6.85
N ARG A 447 -15.42 7.80 5.75
CA ARG A 447 -15.15 8.90 4.81
C ARG A 447 -16.30 9.88 4.73
N ILE A 448 -16.00 11.18 4.65
CA ILE A 448 -17.00 12.24 4.47
C ILE A 448 -17.92 11.93 3.28
N LYS A 449 -17.36 11.52 2.15
CA LYS A 449 -18.12 11.22 0.92
C LYS A 449 -19.05 10.02 1.02
N ASN A 450 -18.81 9.13 1.96
CA ASN A 450 -19.60 7.92 2.17
C ASN A 450 -20.61 8.08 3.31
N MET A 451 -20.47 9.13 4.11
CA MET A 451 -21.38 9.41 5.22
C MET A 451 -22.82 9.55 4.71
N LEU A 452 -23.74 8.88 5.37
CA LEU A 452 -25.16 8.92 5.09
C LEU A 452 -25.86 9.77 6.16
N LEU A 453 -26.95 10.41 5.76
CA LEU A 453 -27.76 11.17 6.70
C LEU A 453 -28.96 10.32 7.14
N GLY A 454 -28.99 9.94 8.40
CA GLY A 454 -30.09 9.19 8.98
C GLY A 454 -31.40 9.99 8.94
N SER A 455 -32.54 9.29 9.01
CA SER A 455 -33.88 9.89 8.95
C SER A 455 -34.16 10.93 10.05
N ASN A 456 -33.37 10.90 11.12
CA ASN A 456 -33.43 11.87 12.22
C ASN A 456 -32.38 12.99 12.13
N GLY A 457 -31.68 13.11 10.99
CA GLY A 457 -30.62 14.12 10.78
C GLY A 457 -29.27 13.78 11.40
N GLN A 458 -29.09 12.58 11.97
CA GLN A 458 -27.81 12.14 12.52
C GLN A 458 -26.93 11.51 11.44
N ASN A 459 -25.62 11.71 11.56
CA ASN A 459 -24.64 11.12 10.67
C ASN A 459 -24.55 9.60 10.90
N VAL A 460 -24.62 8.84 9.82
CA VAL A 460 -24.39 7.40 9.78
C VAL A 460 -23.09 7.14 9.04
N TYR A 461 -22.21 6.37 9.64
CA TYR A 461 -20.92 5.97 9.08
C TYR A 461 -21.02 4.54 8.54
N PRO A 462 -21.22 4.34 7.23
CA PRO A 462 -21.47 3.02 6.65
C PRO A 462 -20.37 2.03 6.96
N GLU A 463 -19.11 2.46 6.92
CA GLU A 463 -17.94 1.62 7.16
C GLU A 463 -17.95 0.98 8.56
N GLU A 464 -18.44 1.67 9.57
CA GLU A 464 -18.57 1.08 10.93
C GLU A 464 -19.59 -0.05 10.99
N ILE A 465 -20.68 0.08 10.22
CA ILE A 465 -21.72 -0.96 10.13
C ILE A 465 -21.20 -2.13 9.31
N GLU A 466 -20.54 -1.85 8.19
CA GLU A 466 -19.93 -2.84 7.30
C GLU A 466 -18.87 -3.67 8.00
N ASN A 467 -17.99 -3.04 8.77
CA ASN A 467 -16.96 -3.74 9.55
C ASN A 467 -17.59 -4.76 10.52
N LYS A 468 -18.71 -4.41 11.16
CA LYS A 468 -19.45 -5.32 12.01
C LYS A 468 -20.15 -6.41 11.20
N LEU A 469 -20.76 -6.08 10.07
CA LEU A 469 -21.46 -7.02 9.19
C LEU A 469 -20.49 -8.01 8.54
N ASN A 470 -19.33 -7.54 8.10
CA ASN A 470 -18.28 -8.37 7.51
C ASN A 470 -17.65 -9.37 8.50
N SER A 471 -17.89 -9.17 9.81
CA SER A 471 -17.48 -10.12 10.85
C SER A 471 -18.52 -11.21 11.12
N MET A 472 -19.68 -11.19 10.45
CA MET A 472 -20.77 -12.14 10.69
C MET A 472 -20.70 -13.34 9.76
N ALA A 473 -21.42 -14.42 10.13
CA ALA A 473 -21.39 -15.67 9.39
C ALA A 473 -21.79 -15.51 7.93
N MET A 474 -21.10 -16.17 7.02
CA MET A 474 -21.35 -16.20 5.56
C MET A 474 -21.27 -14.83 4.86
N VAL A 475 -20.66 -13.81 5.47
CA VAL A 475 -20.44 -12.51 4.84
C VAL A 475 -19.00 -12.44 4.34
N ASN A 476 -18.83 -12.39 3.01
CA ASN A 476 -17.52 -12.17 2.40
C ASN A 476 -17.20 -10.66 2.34
N GLU A 477 -18.16 -9.86 1.83
CA GLU A 477 -18.05 -8.41 1.78
C GLU A 477 -19.43 -7.75 1.77
N SER A 478 -19.51 -6.53 2.28
CA SER A 478 -20.76 -5.79 2.32
C SER A 478 -20.56 -4.30 2.06
N ILE A 479 -21.63 -3.65 1.61
CA ILE A 479 -21.77 -2.20 1.57
C ILE A 479 -23.12 -1.80 2.14
N ILE A 480 -23.14 -0.68 2.88
CA ILE A 480 -24.36 -0.07 3.37
C ILE A 480 -24.72 1.07 2.46
N ILE A 481 -25.94 1.05 1.96
CA ILE A 481 -26.53 2.09 1.11
C ILE A 481 -27.80 2.63 1.71
N GLN A 482 -28.18 3.83 1.29
CA GLN A 482 -29.43 4.45 1.69
C GLN A 482 -30.45 4.37 0.54
N HIS A 483 -31.62 3.82 0.82
CA HIS A 483 -32.76 3.84 -0.08
C HIS A 483 -33.93 4.56 0.58
N GLY A 484 -34.23 5.78 0.13
CA GLY A 484 -35.14 6.69 0.85
C GLY A 484 -34.62 6.95 2.25
N ASP A 485 -35.47 6.74 3.26
CA ASP A 485 -35.12 6.91 4.68
C ASP A 485 -34.57 5.64 5.33
N LYS A 486 -34.32 4.57 4.55
CA LYS A 486 -33.92 3.27 5.09
C LYS A 486 -32.47 2.95 4.74
N LEU A 487 -31.76 2.35 5.68
CA LEU A 487 -30.45 1.75 5.43
C LEU A 487 -30.62 0.29 5.00
N VAL A 488 -29.95 -0.08 3.92
CA VAL A 488 -29.96 -1.43 3.36
C VAL A 488 -28.53 -1.94 3.27
N GLY A 489 -28.31 -3.17 3.74
CA GLY A 489 -27.05 -3.88 3.54
C GLY A 489 -27.08 -4.66 2.22
N LEU A 490 -26.15 -4.37 1.30
CA LEU A 490 -25.86 -5.26 0.19
C LEU A 490 -24.73 -6.18 0.62
N VAL A 491 -24.89 -7.48 0.48
CA VAL A 491 -23.92 -8.48 0.92
C VAL A 491 -23.58 -9.43 -0.21
N TYR A 492 -22.30 -9.59 -0.50
CA TYR A 492 -21.82 -10.72 -1.25
C TYR A 492 -21.45 -11.84 -0.27
N PRO A 493 -22.13 -13.00 -0.32
CA PRO A 493 -21.92 -14.08 0.64
C PRO A 493 -20.61 -14.83 0.37
N ASP A 494 -20.09 -15.53 1.39
CA ASP A 494 -18.99 -16.48 1.24
C ASP A 494 -19.52 -17.79 0.63
N LEU A 495 -19.57 -17.82 -0.70
CA LEU A 495 -20.07 -18.97 -1.45
C LEU A 495 -19.17 -20.21 -1.32
N GLU A 496 -17.88 -20.04 -1.06
CA GLU A 496 -16.95 -21.15 -0.86
C GLU A 496 -17.23 -21.82 0.48
N GLU A 497 -17.39 -21.04 1.54
CA GLU A 497 -17.75 -21.56 2.86
C GLU A 497 -19.14 -22.18 2.85
N ALA A 498 -20.12 -21.54 2.22
CA ALA A 498 -21.48 -22.05 2.07
C ALA A 498 -21.51 -23.42 1.36
N HIS A 499 -20.75 -23.56 0.26
CA HIS A 499 -20.63 -24.83 -0.46
C HIS A 499 -19.98 -25.92 0.42
N ASN A 500 -18.92 -25.59 1.14
CA ASN A 500 -18.21 -26.51 2.03
C ASN A 500 -19.10 -27.00 3.18
N MET A 501 -20.03 -26.16 3.65
CA MET A 501 -21.01 -26.50 4.70
C MET A 501 -22.29 -27.14 4.16
N GLY A 502 -22.47 -27.21 2.84
CA GLY A 502 -23.65 -27.78 2.19
C GLY A 502 -24.89 -26.92 2.34
N PHE A 503 -24.76 -25.59 2.50
CA PHE A 503 -25.86 -24.66 2.61
C PHE A 503 -26.50 -24.38 1.24
N SER A 504 -27.85 -24.32 1.21
CA SER A 504 -28.62 -23.87 0.09
C SER A 504 -28.71 -22.34 0.06
N GLU A 505 -29.16 -21.77 -1.08
CA GLU A 505 -29.45 -20.33 -1.17
C GLU A 505 -30.43 -19.85 -0.10
N LYS A 506 -31.42 -20.68 0.24
CA LYS A 506 -32.39 -20.39 1.29
C LYS A 506 -31.72 -20.30 2.66
N ASP A 507 -30.78 -21.21 2.97
CA ASP A 507 -30.04 -21.19 4.22
C ASP A 507 -29.20 -19.90 4.34
N ILE A 508 -28.60 -19.46 3.23
CA ILE A 508 -27.84 -18.20 3.19
C ILE A 508 -28.76 -17.01 3.48
N VAL A 509 -29.96 -16.95 2.88
CA VAL A 509 -30.95 -15.88 3.15
C VAL A 509 -31.37 -15.89 4.62
N ASP A 510 -31.65 -17.06 5.19
CA ASP A 510 -32.03 -17.18 6.59
C ASP A 510 -30.87 -16.74 7.53
N ILE A 511 -29.62 -17.06 7.21
CA ILE A 511 -28.43 -16.61 7.94
C ILE A 511 -28.31 -15.08 7.85
N MET A 512 -28.52 -14.47 6.67
CA MET A 512 -28.45 -13.01 6.51
C MET A 512 -29.52 -12.29 7.34
N GLU A 513 -30.70 -12.84 7.47
CA GLU A 513 -31.75 -12.27 8.34
C GLU A 513 -31.35 -12.38 9.83
N GLN A 514 -30.74 -13.50 10.25
CA GLN A 514 -30.21 -13.62 11.60
C GLN A 514 -29.06 -12.64 11.86
N ASN A 515 -28.19 -12.44 10.87
CA ASN A 515 -27.12 -11.44 10.92
C ASN A 515 -27.71 -10.03 11.08
N ARG A 516 -28.73 -9.67 10.30
CA ARG A 516 -29.42 -8.38 10.41
C ARG A 516 -29.98 -8.14 11.82
N ILE A 517 -30.70 -9.13 12.35
CA ILE A 517 -31.29 -9.05 13.70
C ILE A 517 -30.20 -8.86 14.75
N SER A 518 -29.14 -9.67 14.68
CA SER A 518 -28.03 -9.66 15.64
C SER A 518 -27.22 -8.36 15.55
N LEU A 519 -27.01 -7.84 14.34
CA LEU A 519 -26.34 -6.57 14.09
C LEU A 519 -27.18 -5.41 14.64
N ASN A 520 -28.47 -5.37 14.31
CA ASN A 520 -29.39 -4.31 14.74
C ASN A 520 -29.55 -4.24 16.28
N ALA A 521 -29.35 -5.35 16.99
CA ALA A 521 -29.35 -5.36 18.45
C ALA A 521 -28.15 -4.59 19.06
N LYS A 522 -27.06 -4.43 18.27
CA LYS A 522 -25.83 -3.75 18.69
C LYS A 522 -25.69 -2.34 18.14
N LEU A 523 -26.59 -1.93 17.22
CA LEU A 523 -26.55 -0.63 16.58
C LEU A 523 -27.51 0.38 17.24
N PRO A 524 -27.14 1.69 17.24
CA PRO A 524 -28.08 2.76 17.56
C PRO A 524 -29.31 2.68 16.66
N SER A 525 -30.45 3.19 17.14
CA SER A 525 -31.73 3.08 16.42
C SER A 525 -31.70 3.64 15.00
N PHE A 526 -30.97 4.74 14.78
CA PHE A 526 -30.84 5.43 13.49
C PHE A 526 -29.85 4.74 12.52
N CYS A 527 -29.06 3.78 13.00
CA CYS A 527 -28.12 2.99 12.21
C CYS A 527 -28.65 1.61 11.82
N LYS A 528 -29.88 1.26 12.21
CA LYS A 528 -30.44 -0.07 12.00
C LYS A 528 -30.74 -0.32 10.53
N LEU A 529 -30.35 -1.51 10.05
CA LEU A 529 -30.66 -1.97 8.71
C LEU A 529 -32.11 -2.42 8.61
N SER A 530 -32.82 -1.96 7.60
CA SER A 530 -34.17 -2.40 7.28
C SER A 530 -34.18 -3.82 6.69
N GLU A 531 -33.20 -4.11 5.84
CA GLU A 531 -33.05 -5.40 5.17
C GLU A 531 -31.58 -5.65 4.81
N ILE A 532 -31.24 -6.90 4.51
CA ILE A 532 -30.01 -7.31 3.82
C ILE A 532 -30.41 -7.93 2.49
N LYS A 533 -29.79 -7.47 1.39
CA LYS A 533 -29.95 -8.04 0.05
C LYS A 533 -28.66 -8.72 -0.38
N LEU A 534 -28.79 -9.88 -1.01
CA LEU A 534 -27.64 -10.60 -1.56
C LEU A 534 -27.25 -10.01 -2.92
N SER A 535 -25.95 -9.83 -3.12
CA SER A 535 -25.36 -9.54 -4.42
C SER A 535 -25.06 -10.84 -5.15
N GLU A 536 -25.40 -10.90 -6.44
CA GLU A 536 -25.15 -12.08 -7.29
C GLU A 536 -23.67 -12.27 -7.63
N SER A 537 -22.86 -11.21 -7.52
CA SER A 537 -21.44 -11.22 -7.84
C SER A 537 -20.66 -10.38 -6.84
N GLU A 538 -19.34 -10.61 -6.80
CA GLU A 538 -18.43 -9.73 -6.06
C GLU A 538 -18.58 -8.27 -6.49
N PHE A 539 -18.44 -7.36 -5.52
CA PHE A 539 -18.47 -5.93 -5.83
C PHE A 539 -17.27 -5.52 -6.68
N GLU A 540 -17.52 -4.63 -7.65
CA GLU A 540 -16.43 -4.02 -8.40
C GLU A 540 -15.53 -3.22 -7.48
N LYS A 541 -14.22 -3.44 -7.64
CA LYS A 541 -13.19 -2.83 -6.81
C LYS A 541 -12.28 -1.93 -7.63
N THR A 542 -11.71 -0.96 -6.96
CA THR A 542 -10.57 -0.20 -7.47
C THR A 542 -9.32 -1.11 -7.46
N PRO A 543 -8.22 -0.74 -8.14
CA PRO A 543 -6.93 -1.45 -8.00
C PRO A 543 -6.45 -1.56 -6.55
N LYS A 544 -6.85 -0.64 -5.66
CA LYS A 544 -6.61 -0.68 -4.21
C LYS A 544 -7.51 -1.67 -3.45
N LYS A 545 -8.30 -2.49 -4.16
CA LYS A 545 -9.28 -3.45 -3.61
C LYS A 545 -10.41 -2.81 -2.79
N SER A 546 -10.61 -1.49 -2.88
CA SER A 546 -11.77 -0.80 -2.29
C SER A 546 -12.99 -0.89 -3.21
N ILE A 547 -14.16 -1.16 -2.64
CA ILE A 547 -15.42 -1.28 -3.41
C ILE A 547 -15.79 0.06 -4.04
N LYS A 548 -16.18 0.05 -5.31
CA LYS A 548 -16.67 1.22 -6.05
C LYS A 548 -18.13 1.51 -5.69
N ARG A 549 -18.36 2.07 -4.50
CA ARG A 549 -19.71 2.30 -3.93
C ARG A 549 -20.68 3.01 -4.86
N TYR A 550 -20.18 3.97 -5.65
CA TYR A 550 -20.99 4.78 -6.55
C TYR A 550 -21.76 3.94 -7.60
N LEU A 551 -21.29 2.72 -7.90
CA LEU A 551 -21.98 1.81 -8.82
C LEU A 551 -23.25 1.20 -8.20
N TYR A 552 -23.36 1.21 -6.88
CA TYR A 552 -24.41 0.48 -6.15
C TYR A 552 -25.41 1.40 -5.44
N GLN A 553 -25.20 2.71 -5.44
CA GLN A 553 -26.07 3.67 -4.75
C GLN A 553 -27.52 3.70 -5.29
N ASN A 554 -27.72 3.31 -6.55
CA ASN A 554 -29.03 3.32 -7.23
C ASN A 554 -29.51 1.91 -7.65
N THR A 555 -28.96 0.85 -7.08
CA THR A 555 -29.26 -0.53 -7.51
C THR A 555 -30.47 -1.16 -6.81
N ILE A 556 -31.17 -0.44 -5.91
CA ILE A 556 -32.34 -0.94 -5.18
C ILE A 556 -33.59 -0.12 -5.51
#